data_8397493526c2b90027edb81d2af121b4
#
_entry.id   8397493526c2b90027edb81d2af121b4
#
_cell.length_a   1.000
_cell.length_b   1.000
_cell.length_c   1.000
_cell.angle_alpha   90.00
_cell.angle_beta   90.00
_cell.angle_gamma   90.00
#
_symmetry.space_group_name_H-M   'P 1'
#
loop_
_entity.id
_entity.type
_entity.pdbx_description
1 polymer ?
#
loop_
_entity_poly.entity_id
_entity_poly.type
_entity_poly.pdbx_seq_one_letter_code
_entity_poly.pdbx_strand_id
1 'polypeptide(L)'
;MRKRIKLLSVSVLTLVIFSGFYFFDNAESSSKGPAQPVRFSHRIHATDDQIPCEYCHSFVDVSPIPGIPSLKKCMGCHQHIVGRDVDYDFDGTTINIKSEIAKVRGYWERKEPIPWIKVNSMPGYVHFTHKRHIQRGFQCAQCHGDVASMNQVYPAERLNMGFCITCHTENAKDHEELAHLKDCLTCHY
;
A
#
# COMPACT_ATOMS: atom_id res chain seq x y z
N MET A 1 15.94 -28.70 -49.86
CA MET A 1 16.40 -27.75 -48.83
C MET A 1 15.36 -26.71 -48.40
N ARG A 2 14.58 -26.07 -49.29
CA ARG A 2 13.58 -25.00 -48.91
C ARG A 2 12.46 -25.43 -47.95
N LYS A 3 11.99 -26.68 -47.95
CA LYS A 3 10.91 -27.16 -47.03
C LYS A 3 11.38 -27.30 -45.56
N ARG A 4 12.63 -27.69 -45.32
CA ARG A 4 13.21 -27.83 -43.97
C ARG A 4 13.47 -26.49 -43.30
N ILE A 5 13.81 -25.45 -44.06
CA ILE A 5 14.04 -24.09 -43.55
C ILE A 5 12.70 -23.47 -43.08
N LYS A 6 11.59 -23.70 -43.81
CA LYS A 6 10.27 -23.19 -43.41
C LYS A 6 9.75 -23.85 -42.15
N LEU A 7 9.99 -25.15 -41.92
CA LEU A 7 9.58 -25.81 -40.67
C LEU A 7 10.38 -25.32 -39.45
N LEU A 8 11.68 -25.09 -39.60
CA LEU A 8 12.53 -24.55 -38.56
C LEU A 8 12.10 -23.12 -38.16
N SER A 9 11.75 -22.26 -39.13
CA SER A 9 11.33 -20.88 -38.85
C SER A 9 9.96 -20.82 -38.13
N VAL A 10 9.03 -21.71 -38.42
CA VAL A 10 7.72 -21.80 -37.74
C VAL A 10 7.91 -22.31 -36.32
N SER A 11 8.78 -23.29 -36.09
CA SER A 11 9.05 -23.82 -34.76
C SER A 11 9.74 -22.81 -33.84
N VAL A 12 10.65 -21.99 -34.36
CA VAL A 12 11.31 -20.93 -33.58
C VAL A 12 10.32 -19.81 -33.26
N LEU A 13 9.46 -19.44 -34.22
CA LEU A 13 8.46 -18.39 -34.00
C LEU A 13 7.40 -18.81 -32.92
N THR A 14 6.96 -20.08 -32.98
CA THR A 14 6.05 -20.60 -31.95
C THR A 14 6.70 -20.68 -30.56
N LEU A 15 7.99 -21.03 -30.48
CA LEU A 15 8.72 -21.04 -29.20
C LEU A 15 8.87 -19.64 -28.61
N VAL A 16 9.14 -18.64 -29.45
CA VAL A 16 9.25 -17.23 -28.99
C VAL A 16 7.90 -16.68 -28.54
N ILE A 17 6.80 -17.01 -29.24
CA ILE A 17 5.45 -16.59 -28.83
C ILE A 17 5.06 -17.28 -27.52
N PHE A 18 5.33 -18.59 -27.36
CA PHE A 18 5.06 -19.32 -26.13
C PHE A 18 5.91 -18.82 -24.94
N SER A 19 7.19 -18.53 -25.15
CA SER A 19 8.04 -17.95 -24.09
C SER A 19 7.59 -16.53 -23.71
N GLY A 20 7.16 -15.72 -24.68
CA GLY A 20 6.57 -14.40 -24.42
C GLY A 20 5.30 -14.47 -23.59
N PHE A 21 4.39 -15.40 -23.86
CA PHE A 21 3.20 -15.64 -23.04
C PHE A 21 3.55 -16.13 -21.63
N TYR A 22 4.51 -17.03 -21.47
CA TYR A 22 4.96 -17.50 -20.15
C TYR A 22 5.60 -16.39 -19.31
N PHE A 23 6.26 -15.42 -19.91
CA PHE A 23 6.81 -14.27 -19.18
C PHE A 23 5.75 -13.23 -18.80
N PHE A 24 4.66 -13.13 -19.57
CA PHE A 24 3.57 -12.19 -19.26
C PHE A 24 2.62 -12.73 -18.19
N ASP A 25 2.36 -14.04 -18.13
CA ASP A 25 1.46 -14.63 -17.12
C ASP A 25 2.13 -14.78 -15.73
N ASN A 26 3.47 -14.73 -15.65
CA ASN A 26 4.18 -14.82 -14.37
C ASN A 26 4.49 -13.45 -13.72
N ALA A 27 3.94 -12.36 -14.23
CA ALA A 27 3.78 -11.15 -13.46
C ALA A 27 2.61 -11.32 -12.49
N GLU A 28 2.67 -12.35 -11.61
CA GLU A 28 1.84 -12.41 -10.42
C GLU A 28 2.05 -11.08 -9.70
N SER A 29 0.97 -10.31 -9.65
CA SER A 29 0.88 -9.19 -8.72
C SER A 29 1.24 -9.75 -7.35
N SER A 30 2.48 -9.51 -6.92
CA SER A 30 2.94 -9.93 -5.62
C SER A 30 1.93 -9.37 -4.62
N SER A 31 1.13 -10.23 -4.02
CA SER A 31 0.22 -9.89 -2.91
C SER A 31 1.00 -9.42 -1.68
N LYS A 32 2.33 -9.37 -1.78
CA LYS A 32 3.24 -8.89 -0.74
C LYS A 32 3.73 -7.51 -1.14
N GLY A 33 3.44 -6.53 -0.31
CA GLY A 33 4.00 -5.18 -0.46
C GLY A 33 5.53 -5.16 -0.31
N PRO A 34 6.17 -4.00 -0.48
CA PRO A 34 7.62 -3.87 -0.36
C PRO A 34 8.09 -4.19 1.07
N ALA A 35 9.22 -4.88 1.17
CA ALA A 35 9.86 -5.12 2.46
C ALA A 35 10.26 -3.80 3.11
N GLN A 36 9.81 -3.56 4.34
CA GLN A 36 10.07 -2.34 5.08
C GLN A 36 11.34 -2.46 5.94
N PRO A 37 12.02 -1.34 6.25
CA PRO A 37 13.21 -1.34 7.13
C PRO A 37 12.93 -1.92 8.52
N VAL A 38 11.73 -1.71 9.02
CA VAL A 38 11.18 -2.32 10.24
C VAL A 38 9.95 -3.13 9.86
N ARG A 39 9.85 -4.35 10.31
CA ARG A 39 8.68 -5.22 10.07
C ARG A 39 7.53 -4.81 10.99
N PHE A 40 6.88 -3.69 10.64
CA PHE A 40 5.73 -3.18 11.36
C PHE A 40 4.47 -3.94 10.94
N SER A 41 3.79 -4.54 11.92
CA SER A 41 2.52 -5.25 11.71
C SER A 41 1.34 -4.34 12.05
N HIS A 42 0.50 -4.02 11.06
CA HIS A 42 -0.78 -3.35 11.33
C HIS A 42 -1.72 -4.29 12.09
N ARG A 43 -1.67 -5.60 11.81
CA ARG A 43 -2.49 -6.59 12.51
C ARG A 43 -2.29 -6.54 14.02
N ILE A 44 -1.05 -6.54 14.50
CA ILE A 44 -0.78 -6.47 15.94
C ILE A 44 -1.34 -5.19 16.53
N HIS A 45 -1.11 -4.03 15.90
CA HIS A 45 -1.50 -2.73 16.46
C HIS A 45 -2.99 -2.42 16.28
N ALA A 46 -3.54 -2.67 15.09
CA ALA A 46 -4.90 -2.25 14.77
C ALA A 46 -5.94 -3.33 15.11
N THR A 47 -5.63 -4.62 14.95
CA THR A 47 -6.56 -5.71 15.25
C THR A 47 -6.37 -6.24 16.66
N ASP A 48 -5.16 -6.65 17.03
CA ASP A 48 -4.93 -7.31 18.32
C ASP A 48 -4.95 -6.29 19.47
N ASP A 49 -4.32 -5.12 19.30
CA ASP A 49 -4.26 -4.03 20.31
C ASP A 49 -5.39 -3.00 20.14
N GLN A 50 -6.21 -3.08 19.08
CA GLN A 50 -7.37 -2.22 18.79
C GLN A 50 -7.02 -0.71 18.72
N ILE A 51 -5.83 -0.36 18.29
CA ILE A 51 -5.42 1.03 18.10
C ILE A 51 -6.07 1.58 16.83
N PRO A 52 -6.88 2.66 16.90
CA PRO A 52 -7.55 3.22 15.73
C PRO A 52 -6.55 3.82 14.73
N CYS A 53 -6.92 3.80 13.45
CA CYS A 53 -6.07 4.26 12.34
C CYS A 53 -5.60 5.71 12.54
N GLU A 54 -6.49 6.59 12.96
CA GLU A 54 -6.26 8.02 13.15
C GLU A 54 -5.32 8.31 14.33
N TYR A 55 -5.16 7.37 15.25
CA TYR A 55 -4.15 7.55 16.31
C TYR A 55 -2.75 7.69 15.73
N CYS A 56 -2.44 6.89 14.71
CA CYS A 56 -1.15 6.93 14.01
C CYS A 56 -1.17 7.88 12.82
N HIS A 57 -2.21 7.85 11.98
CA HIS A 57 -2.41 8.70 10.81
C HIS A 57 -3.22 9.95 11.16
N SER A 58 -2.68 10.74 12.09
CA SER A 58 -3.41 11.84 12.75
C SER A 58 -3.70 13.08 11.90
N PHE A 59 -3.34 13.08 10.62
CA PHE A 59 -3.61 14.19 9.70
C PHE A 59 -4.62 13.83 8.60
N VAL A 60 -5.20 12.63 8.64
CA VAL A 60 -6.02 12.10 7.56
C VAL A 60 -7.30 12.89 7.31
N ASP A 61 -7.88 13.48 8.35
CA ASP A 61 -9.12 14.28 8.32
C ASP A 61 -8.89 15.78 8.15
N VAL A 62 -7.64 16.26 8.30
CA VAL A 62 -7.30 17.68 8.25
C VAL A 62 -6.36 18.05 7.10
N SER A 63 -5.66 17.09 6.53
CA SER A 63 -4.65 17.29 5.48
C SER A 63 -4.95 16.47 4.21
N PRO A 64 -4.52 16.93 3.03
CA PRO A 64 -4.48 16.09 1.84
C PRO A 64 -3.66 14.81 2.03
N ILE A 65 -2.58 14.88 2.80
CA ILE A 65 -1.66 13.77 3.06
C ILE A 65 -1.87 13.29 4.50
N PRO A 66 -2.18 11.99 4.73
CA PRO A 66 -2.48 11.45 6.06
C PRO A 66 -1.26 11.45 6.98
N GLY A 67 -0.05 11.51 6.39
CA GLY A 67 1.21 11.41 7.11
C GLY A 67 1.56 9.99 7.52
N ILE A 68 2.87 9.78 7.73
CA ILE A 68 3.41 8.60 8.40
C ILE A 68 3.67 9.02 9.86
N PRO A 69 3.32 8.19 10.86
CA PRO A 69 3.57 8.52 12.25
C PRO A 69 5.05 8.84 12.50
N SER A 70 5.29 9.89 13.27
CA SER A 70 6.66 10.21 13.70
C SER A 70 7.20 9.14 14.66
N LEU A 71 8.50 8.97 14.71
CA LEU A 71 9.16 8.07 15.69
C LEU A 71 8.74 8.36 17.13
N LYS A 72 8.47 9.63 17.46
CA LYS A 72 7.97 10.02 18.79
C LYS A 72 6.63 9.33 19.11
N LYS A 73 5.76 9.12 18.11
CA LYS A 73 4.49 8.39 18.29
C LYS A 73 4.77 6.92 18.66
N CYS A 74 5.68 6.26 17.98
CA CYS A 74 6.10 4.88 18.28
C CYS A 74 6.71 4.79 19.69
N MET A 75 7.60 5.72 20.04
CA MET A 75 8.30 5.75 21.30
C MET A 75 7.40 6.13 22.48
N GLY A 76 6.20 6.65 22.26
CA GLY A 76 5.20 6.83 23.33
C GLY A 76 4.91 5.53 24.08
N CYS A 77 4.93 4.40 23.37
CA CYS A 77 4.76 3.06 23.95
C CYS A 77 6.12 2.30 24.00
N HIS A 78 6.89 2.30 22.91
CA HIS A 78 8.09 1.46 22.76
C HIS A 78 9.31 1.92 23.55
N GLN A 79 9.25 3.06 24.26
CA GLN A 79 10.24 3.35 25.30
C GLN A 79 10.12 2.39 26.51
N HIS A 80 8.92 1.85 26.76
CA HIS A 80 8.63 0.92 27.85
C HIS A 80 8.32 -0.49 27.35
N ILE A 81 7.64 -0.62 26.20
CA ILE A 81 7.30 -1.88 25.57
C ILE A 81 8.46 -2.27 24.62
N VAL A 82 9.34 -3.14 25.11
CA VAL A 82 10.53 -3.60 24.37
C VAL A 82 10.29 -4.86 23.54
N GLY A 83 9.08 -5.42 23.62
CA GLY A 83 8.74 -6.67 22.97
C GLY A 83 9.22 -7.92 23.70
N ARG A 84 8.55 -9.03 23.45
CA ARG A 84 8.96 -10.35 23.93
C ARG A 84 10.03 -10.91 23.00
N ASP A 85 10.95 -11.67 23.55
CA ASP A 85 11.99 -12.41 22.82
C ASP A 85 11.38 -13.70 22.27
N VAL A 86 10.53 -13.54 21.26
CA VAL A 86 9.80 -14.64 20.60
C VAL A 86 9.80 -14.42 19.10
N ASP A 87 9.81 -15.52 18.40
CA ASP A 87 9.66 -15.54 16.97
C ASP A 87 8.18 -15.41 16.58
N TYR A 88 7.93 -14.71 15.48
CA TYR A 88 6.61 -14.42 14.94
C TYR A 88 6.62 -14.65 13.43
N ASP A 89 5.58 -15.32 12.92
CA ASP A 89 5.38 -15.47 11.49
C ASP A 89 4.82 -14.19 10.89
N PHE A 90 5.66 -13.50 10.13
CA PHE A 90 5.34 -12.28 9.42
C PHE A 90 5.16 -12.61 7.93
N ASP A 91 3.95 -13.09 7.56
CA ASP A 91 3.57 -13.50 6.21
C ASP A 91 4.56 -14.49 5.56
N GLY A 92 4.90 -15.54 6.29
CA GLY A 92 5.82 -16.59 5.86
C GLY A 92 7.31 -16.25 6.06
N THR A 93 7.61 -15.14 6.71
CA THR A 93 8.97 -14.77 7.14
C THR A 93 9.03 -14.78 8.66
N THR A 94 9.86 -15.61 9.24
CA THR A 94 10.07 -15.60 10.69
C THR A 94 10.87 -14.37 11.10
N ILE A 95 10.31 -13.56 12.00
CA ILE A 95 10.97 -12.40 12.61
C ILE A 95 10.98 -12.54 14.12
N ASN A 96 11.93 -11.91 14.79
CA ASN A 96 11.93 -11.82 16.24
C ASN A 96 11.38 -10.47 16.68
N ILE A 97 10.31 -10.45 17.46
CA ILE A 97 9.57 -9.24 17.85
C ILE A 97 10.47 -8.22 18.57
N LYS A 98 11.25 -8.69 19.55
CA LYS A 98 12.16 -7.83 20.29
C LYS A 98 13.22 -7.18 19.39
N SER A 99 13.72 -7.94 18.42
CA SER A 99 14.70 -7.43 17.46
C SER A 99 14.11 -6.36 16.54
N GLU A 100 12.85 -6.51 16.10
CA GLU A 100 12.19 -5.50 15.27
C GLU A 100 11.93 -4.20 16.07
N ILE A 101 11.51 -4.30 17.33
CA ILE A 101 11.36 -3.13 18.21
C ILE A 101 12.71 -2.48 18.51
N ALA A 102 13.79 -3.26 18.67
CA ALA A 102 15.13 -2.73 18.84
C ALA A 102 15.58 -1.87 17.65
N LYS A 103 15.19 -2.20 16.41
CA LYS A 103 15.45 -1.34 15.24
C LYS A 103 14.78 0.04 15.37
N VAL A 104 13.50 0.07 15.82
CA VAL A 104 12.77 1.34 16.06
C VAL A 104 13.51 2.19 17.08
N ARG A 105 13.96 1.58 18.19
CA ARG A 105 14.72 2.25 19.23
C ARG A 105 16.07 2.76 18.73
N GLY A 106 16.75 1.98 17.88
CA GLY A 106 18.00 2.39 17.25
C GLY A 106 17.85 3.63 16.36
N TYR A 107 16.77 3.71 15.58
CA TYR A 107 16.46 4.94 14.81
C TYR A 107 16.21 6.12 15.73
N TRP A 108 15.52 5.93 16.85
CA TRP A 108 15.28 6.97 17.85
C TRP A 108 16.57 7.48 18.48
N GLU A 109 17.46 6.59 18.90
CA GLU A 109 18.74 6.92 19.53
C GLU A 109 19.66 7.73 18.60
N ARG A 110 19.68 7.34 17.30
CA ARG A 110 20.43 8.07 16.27
C ARG A 110 19.75 9.36 15.80
N LYS A 111 18.51 9.63 16.26
CA LYS A 111 17.67 10.76 15.79
C LYS A 111 17.42 10.73 14.27
N GLU A 112 17.34 9.56 13.69
CA GLU A 112 17.11 9.32 12.27
C GLU A 112 15.67 8.90 12.04
N PRO A 113 14.99 9.39 10.98
CA PRO A 113 13.68 8.88 10.60
C PRO A 113 13.82 7.45 10.04
N ILE A 114 12.80 6.61 10.26
CA ILE A 114 12.73 5.32 9.57
C ILE A 114 12.48 5.59 8.08
N PRO A 115 13.32 5.11 7.15
CA PRO A 115 13.17 5.35 5.72
C PRO A 115 12.11 4.42 5.11
N TRP A 116 10.83 4.66 5.46
CA TRP A 116 9.70 3.86 4.98
C TRP A 116 9.61 3.86 3.46
N ILE A 117 9.35 2.69 2.90
CA ILE A 117 9.11 2.53 1.47
C ILE A 117 7.61 2.75 1.20
N LYS A 118 7.31 3.67 0.28
CA LYS A 118 5.93 4.02 -0.09
C LYS A 118 5.23 2.83 -0.73
N VAL A 119 4.08 2.44 -0.19
CA VAL A 119 3.28 1.31 -0.68
C VAL A 119 2.30 1.76 -1.75
N ASN A 120 1.52 2.80 -1.47
CA ASN A 120 0.58 3.37 -2.41
C ASN A 120 1.18 4.62 -3.06
N SER A 121 1.11 4.70 -4.38
CA SER A 121 1.64 5.83 -5.14
C SER A 121 0.68 6.23 -6.24
N MET A 122 0.51 7.54 -6.41
CA MET A 122 -0.17 8.13 -7.56
C MET A 122 0.81 8.95 -8.38
N PRO A 123 0.58 9.10 -9.70
CA PRO A 123 1.35 10.03 -10.53
C PRO A 123 1.33 11.44 -9.96
N GLY A 124 2.43 12.19 -10.13
CA GLY A 124 2.59 13.53 -9.57
C GLY A 124 1.62 14.58 -10.10
N TYR A 125 0.95 14.30 -11.22
CA TYR A 125 -0.09 15.14 -11.81
C TYR A 125 -1.50 14.84 -11.27
N VAL A 126 -1.64 13.91 -10.30
CA VAL A 126 -2.91 13.59 -9.64
C VAL A 126 -2.93 14.19 -8.23
N HIS A 127 -3.85 15.10 -7.99
CA HIS A 127 -4.04 15.78 -6.71
C HIS A 127 -5.20 15.12 -5.94
N PHE A 128 -4.85 14.18 -5.09
CA PHE A 128 -5.78 13.50 -4.20
C PHE A 128 -5.72 14.10 -2.80
N THR A 129 -6.88 14.22 -2.15
CA THR A 129 -6.94 14.70 -0.76
C THR A 129 -7.72 13.73 0.13
N HIS A 130 -7.04 13.14 1.11
CA HIS A 130 -7.68 12.28 2.12
C HIS A 130 -8.75 13.03 2.91
N LYS A 131 -8.46 14.27 3.32
CA LYS A 131 -9.38 15.10 4.11
C LYS A 131 -10.81 15.08 3.56
N ARG A 132 -11.00 15.32 2.25
CA ARG A 132 -12.36 15.38 1.66
C ARG A 132 -13.08 14.04 1.71
N HIS A 133 -12.36 12.92 1.51
CA HIS A 133 -12.94 11.58 1.52
C HIS A 133 -13.31 11.14 2.94
N ILE A 134 -12.44 11.38 3.91
CA ILE A 134 -12.70 11.05 5.32
C ILE A 134 -13.84 11.90 5.88
N GLN A 135 -13.87 13.20 5.60
CA GLN A 135 -14.98 14.08 6.00
C GLN A 135 -16.31 13.72 5.34
N ARG A 136 -16.29 13.03 4.19
CA ARG A 136 -17.47 12.47 3.55
C ARG A 136 -17.94 11.14 4.20
N GLY A 137 -17.16 10.57 5.12
CA GLY A 137 -17.47 9.34 5.84
C GLY A 137 -16.97 8.06 5.20
N PHE A 138 -16.15 8.14 4.17
CA PHE A 138 -15.53 6.94 3.57
C PHE A 138 -14.55 6.29 4.55
N GLN A 139 -14.64 4.95 4.64
CA GLN A 139 -13.77 4.16 5.49
C GLN A 139 -12.44 3.85 4.80
N CYS A 140 -11.37 3.73 5.59
CA CYS A 140 -10.03 3.45 5.10
C CYS A 140 -9.97 2.19 4.21
N ALA A 141 -10.68 1.14 4.64
CA ALA A 141 -10.71 -0.14 3.97
C ALA A 141 -11.32 -0.10 2.55
N GLN A 142 -12.16 0.88 2.23
CA GLN A 142 -12.76 1.01 0.89
C GLN A 142 -11.73 1.30 -0.21
N CYS A 143 -10.58 1.89 0.17
CA CYS A 143 -9.51 2.23 -0.77
C CYS A 143 -8.22 1.44 -0.52
N HIS A 144 -7.97 1.07 0.73
CA HIS A 144 -6.72 0.42 1.14
C HIS A 144 -6.87 -1.08 1.43
N GLY A 145 -8.11 -1.61 1.34
CA GLY A 145 -8.41 -2.97 1.79
C GLY A 145 -8.33 -3.11 3.31
N ASP A 146 -8.39 -4.33 3.80
CA ASP A 146 -8.33 -4.60 5.24
C ASP A 146 -6.90 -4.53 5.78
N VAL A 147 -6.33 -3.31 5.78
CA VAL A 147 -4.97 -3.06 6.32
C VAL A 147 -4.85 -3.48 7.78
N ALA A 148 -5.94 -3.42 8.54
CA ALA A 148 -5.94 -3.80 9.95
C ALA A 148 -5.55 -5.27 10.15
N SER A 149 -5.82 -6.14 9.20
CA SER A 149 -5.44 -7.56 9.24
C SER A 149 -4.04 -7.85 8.66
N MET A 150 -3.39 -6.86 8.02
CA MET A 150 -2.12 -7.07 7.32
C MET A 150 -0.92 -6.98 8.28
N ASN A 151 0.02 -7.92 8.18
CA ASN A 151 1.35 -7.75 8.73
C ASN A 151 2.15 -6.79 7.82
N GLN A 152 2.42 -7.20 6.60
CA GLN A 152 3.07 -6.34 5.59
C GLN A 152 2.01 -5.73 4.69
N VAL A 153 1.92 -4.40 4.67
CA VAL A 153 0.94 -3.69 3.83
C VAL A 153 1.30 -3.82 2.36
N TYR A 154 0.29 -4.10 1.55
CA TYR A 154 0.36 -4.16 0.09
C TYR A 154 -0.79 -3.36 -0.52
N PRO A 155 -0.69 -2.91 -1.79
CA PRO A 155 -1.79 -2.26 -2.48
C PRO A 155 -2.91 -3.29 -2.73
N ALA A 156 -3.98 -3.24 -1.94
CA ALA A 156 -5.13 -4.13 -2.09
C ALA A 156 -5.99 -3.74 -3.29
N GLU A 157 -6.05 -2.44 -3.58
CA GLU A 157 -6.82 -1.88 -4.68
C GLU A 157 -5.92 -1.18 -5.70
N ARG A 158 -6.27 -1.31 -6.97
CA ARG A 158 -5.61 -0.56 -8.05
C ARG A 158 -6.23 0.84 -8.15
N LEU A 159 -5.67 1.79 -7.43
CA LEU A 159 -6.11 3.19 -7.40
C LEU A 159 -5.77 3.92 -8.72
N ASN A 160 -6.45 3.56 -9.79
CA ASN A 160 -6.34 4.21 -11.10
C ASN A 160 -7.53 5.17 -11.35
N MET A 161 -7.49 5.91 -12.47
CA MET A 161 -8.55 6.86 -12.83
C MET A 161 -9.94 6.18 -12.89
N GLY A 162 -10.02 4.95 -13.42
CA GLY A 162 -11.27 4.19 -13.50
C GLY A 162 -11.87 3.93 -12.11
N PHE A 163 -11.06 3.50 -11.14
CA PHE A 163 -11.49 3.31 -9.76
C PHE A 163 -12.10 4.60 -9.16
N CYS A 164 -11.41 5.72 -9.33
CA CYS A 164 -11.88 7.01 -8.82
C CYS A 164 -13.20 7.44 -9.48
N ILE A 165 -13.29 7.39 -10.80
CA ILE A 165 -14.47 7.81 -11.56
C ILE A 165 -15.69 6.92 -11.28
N THR A 166 -15.50 5.61 -11.12
CA THR A 166 -16.57 4.68 -10.74
C THR A 166 -17.14 5.05 -9.38
N CYS A 167 -16.30 5.16 -8.37
CA CYS A 167 -16.70 5.54 -7.01
C CYS A 167 -17.40 6.93 -6.99
N HIS A 168 -16.84 7.93 -7.68
CA HIS A 168 -17.45 9.26 -7.81
C HIS A 168 -18.81 9.21 -8.49
N THR A 169 -19.01 8.32 -9.47
CA THR A 169 -20.30 8.16 -10.16
C THR A 169 -21.35 7.55 -9.23
N GLU A 170 -20.96 6.57 -8.43
CA GLU A 170 -21.86 5.85 -7.53
C GLU A 170 -22.24 6.66 -6.28
N ASN A 171 -21.39 7.61 -5.88
CA ASN A 171 -21.54 8.35 -4.62
C ASN A 171 -21.82 9.85 -4.79
N ALA A 172 -22.01 10.35 -6.02
CA ALA A 172 -22.47 11.72 -6.26
C ALA A 172 -23.91 11.89 -5.78
N LYS A 173 -24.23 13.00 -5.13
CA LYS A 173 -25.57 13.29 -4.61
C LYS A 173 -26.56 13.65 -5.74
N ASP A 174 -26.05 14.32 -6.77
CA ASP A 174 -26.82 14.85 -7.89
C ASP A 174 -25.97 15.01 -9.15
N HIS A 175 -26.58 15.48 -10.24
CA HIS A 175 -25.90 15.68 -11.51
C HIS A 175 -24.84 16.79 -11.49
N GLU A 176 -25.04 17.82 -10.68
CA GLU A 176 -24.10 18.94 -10.56
C GLU A 176 -22.83 18.49 -9.85
N GLU A 177 -22.97 17.80 -8.72
CA GLU A 177 -21.84 17.19 -8.01
C GLU A 177 -21.11 16.17 -8.90
N LEU A 178 -21.85 15.34 -9.63
CA LEU A 178 -21.26 14.37 -10.55
C LEU A 178 -20.43 15.03 -11.66
N ALA A 179 -20.95 16.12 -12.24
CA ALA A 179 -20.22 16.90 -13.26
C ALA A 179 -18.90 17.44 -12.68
N HIS A 180 -18.96 18.00 -11.48
CA HIS A 180 -17.75 18.49 -10.77
C HIS A 180 -16.74 17.39 -10.44
N LEU A 181 -17.21 16.24 -9.92
CA LEU A 181 -16.36 15.12 -9.55
C LEU A 181 -15.71 14.40 -10.75
N LYS A 182 -16.24 14.62 -11.96
CA LYS A 182 -15.70 14.11 -13.23
C LYS A 182 -14.94 15.13 -14.04
N ASP A 183 -14.91 16.40 -13.61
CA ASP A 183 -14.12 17.42 -14.25
C ASP A 183 -12.63 17.10 -14.14
N CYS A 184 -11.91 17.20 -15.25
CA CYS A 184 -10.49 16.88 -15.34
C CYS A 184 -9.67 17.67 -14.32
N LEU A 185 -9.98 18.96 -14.16
CA LEU A 185 -9.26 19.88 -13.26
C LEU A 185 -9.58 19.68 -11.78
N THR A 186 -10.55 18.83 -11.43
CA THR A 186 -10.78 18.44 -10.03
C THR A 186 -9.65 17.57 -9.49
N CYS A 187 -9.01 16.81 -10.37
CA CYS A 187 -7.98 15.83 -10.02
C CYS A 187 -6.62 16.13 -10.66
N HIS A 188 -6.57 16.88 -11.78
CA HIS A 188 -5.37 17.13 -12.57
C HIS A 188 -5.12 18.62 -12.74
N TYR A 189 -4.18 19.19 -11.98
CA TYR A 189 -3.79 20.63 -12.06
C TYR A 189 -2.34 20.85 -11.63
#